data_90dba7b00d6681c6af28de8891ff7c06
#
_entry.id   90dba7b00d6681c6af28de8891ff7c06
#
_cell.length_a   1.000
_cell.length_b   1.000
_cell.length_c   1.000
_cell.angle_alpha   90.00
_cell.angle_beta   90.00
_cell.angle_gamma   90.00
#
_symmetry.space_group_name_H-M   'P 1'
#
loop_
_entity.id
_entity.type
_entity.pdbx_description
1 polymer ?
#
loop_
_entity_poly.entity_id
_entity_poly.type
_entity_poly.pdbx_seq_one_letter_code
_entity_poly.pdbx_strand_id
1 'polypeptide(L)'
;VIDLLLIGLTRFIVGGQTQWIGASPETRQRIYFANHASHLDTLLIWSALPRPLRGTTHPIAAADYWGRGKVRRHIALKVLNAVLVDRATQGPPGAALAPLRGVLAEGESLVLFPEGTRGTEHLPGPFKSGLYWLSQEFPEVELIPTYLDNPSRAFPKGTFLPVPISCTVRFGAPLLRRPGEEKEAFLERARAAVGALASDPVL
;
A
#
# COMPACT_ATOMS: atom_id res chain seq x y z
N VAL A 1 -18.40 4.21 -13.12
CA VAL A 1 -19.51 3.37 -12.58
C VAL A 1 -18.95 2.13 -11.88
N ILE A 2 -18.03 1.37 -12.52
CA ILE A 2 -17.42 0.16 -11.94
C ILE A 2 -16.65 0.49 -10.67
N ASP A 3 -15.95 1.62 -10.63
CA ASP A 3 -15.18 2.11 -9.48
C ASP A 3 -16.08 2.31 -8.24
N LEU A 4 -17.25 2.95 -8.45
CA LEU A 4 -18.21 3.20 -7.37
C LEU A 4 -18.83 1.90 -6.85
N LEU A 5 -19.11 0.96 -7.74
CA LEU A 5 -19.61 -0.37 -7.36
C LEU A 5 -18.57 -1.16 -6.56
N LEU A 6 -17.31 -1.15 -7.00
CA LEU A 6 -16.22 -1.81 -6.27
C LEU A 6 -15.98 -1.18 -4.90
N ILE A 7 -15.99 0.15 -4.81
CA ILE A 7 -15.86 0.86 -3.53
C ILE A 7 -17.03 0.54 -2.62
N GLY A 8 -18.26 0.63 -3.13
CA GLY A 8 -19.47 0.30 -2.40
C GLY A 8 -19.45 -1.13 -1.90
N LEU A 9 -19.08 -2.07 -2.76
CA LEU A 9 -18.94 -3.49 -2.42
C LEU A 9 -17.84 -3.71 -1.38
N THR A 10 -16.66 -3.13 -1.58
CA THR A 10 -15.54 -3.24 -0.62
C THR A 10 -15.95 -2.69 0.74
N ARG A 11 -16.54 -1.50 0.79
CA ARG A 11 -17.02 -0.89 2.05
C ARG A 11 -18.16 -1.66 2.70
N PHE A 12 -19.05 -2.23 1.90
CA PHE A 12 -20.16 -3.05 2.41
C PHE A 12 -19.67 -4.39 2.97
N ILE A 13 -18.74 -5.07 2.28
CA ILE A 13 -18.21 -6.37 2.70
C ILE A 13 -17.29 -6.25 3.91
N VAL A 14 -16.45 -5.20 3.95
CA VAL A 14 -15.36 -5.11 4.95
C VAL A 14 -15.56 -3.96 5.93
N GLY A 15 -16.69 -3.24 5.88
CA GLY A 15 -17.01 -2.13 6.80
C GLY A 15 -15.93 -1.06 6.87
N GLY A 16 -15.20 -0.83 5.76
CA GLY A 16 -13.93 -0.08 5.71
C GLY A 16 -14.02 1.32 6.32
N GLN A 17 -13.39 1.51 7.46
CA GLN A 17 -13.20 2.82 8.09
C GLN A 17 -11.86 3.42 7.66
N THR A 18 -11.83 4.72 7.50
CA THR A 18 -10.62 5.48 7.14
C THR A 18 -10.31 6.46 8.26
N GLN A 19 -9.07 6.43 8.74
CA GLN A 19 -8.59 7.34 9.79
C GLN A 19 -7.30 8.02 9.31
N TRP A 20 -7.27 9.34 9.38
CA TRP A 20 -6.09 10.16 9.09
C TRP A 20 -5.50 10.61 10.41
N ILE A 21 -4.37 9.97 10.81
CA ILE A 21 -3.70 10.20 12.10
C ILE A 21 -2.38 10.93 11.82
N GLY A 22 -2.40 12.25 11.87
CA GLY A 22 -1.21 13.07 11.61
C GLY A 22 -0.88 13.30 10.13
N ALA A 23 -1.67 12.77 9.20
CA ALA A 23 -1.71 13.16 7.79
C ALA A 23 -3.10 13.72 7.45
N SER A 24 -3.22 14.38 6.30
CA SER A 24 -4.48 14.87 5.74
C SER A 24 -4.64 14.38 4.30
N PRO A 25 -5.87 14.26 3.77
CA PRO A 25 -6.12 13.79 2.41
C PRO A 25 -5.87 14.88 1.34
N GLU A 26 -4.70 15.51 1.40
CA GLU A 26 -4.28 16.52 0.45
C GLU A 26 -3.72 15.92 -0.84
N THR A 27 -3.87 16.63 -1.95
CA THR A 27 -3.31 16.25 -3.26
C THR A 27 -1.82 16.56 -3.32
N ARG A 28 -1.03 15.71 -2.67
CA ARG A 28 0.44 15.73 -2.70
C ARG A 28 0.95 14.41 -3.22
N GLN A 29 2.13 14.44 -3.82
CA GLN A 29 2.80 13.22 -4.26
C GLN A 29 3.28 12.41 -3.04
N ARG A 30 2.90 11.11 -2.98
CA ARG A 30 3.10 10.27 -1.80
C ARG A 30 3.48 8.84 -2.14
N ILE A 31 4.23 8.23 -1.26
CA ILE A 31 4.36 6.78 -1.16
C ILE A 31 3.64 6.35 0.12
N TYR A 32 2.47 5.73 -0.05
CA TYR A 32 1.77 5.07 1.04
C TYR A 32 2.39 3.70 1.25
N PHE A 33 3.08 3.47 2.35
CA PHE A 33 3.71 2.19 2.64
C PHE A 33 3.01 1.50 3.82
N ALA A 34 2.61 0.24 3.61
CA ALA A 34 1.69 -0.45 4.51
C ALA A 34 2.14 -1.87 4.86
N ASN A 35 1.61 -2.40 5.98
CA ASN A 35 1.66 -3.83 6.26
C ASN A 35 0.85 -4.62 5.23
N HIS A 36 1.22 -5.88 5.02
CA HIS A 36 0.59 -6.74 4.01
C HIS A 36 0.14 -8.08 4.61
N ALA A 37 -1.16 -8.30 4.67
CA ALA A 37 -1.75 -9.50 5.26
C ALA A 37 -2.77 -10.21 4.35
N SER A 38 -3.37 -9.50 3.39
CA SER A 38 -4.47 -10.03 2.59
C SER A 38 -4.38 -9.59 1.12
N HIS A 39 -5.04 -10.32 0.24
CA HIS A 39 -5.28 -9.89 -1.14
C HIS A 39 -6.17 -8.63 -1.25
N LEU A 40 -6.93 -8.33 -0.20
CA LEU A 40 -7.83 -7.17 -0.14
C LEU A 40 -7.09 -5.86 0.24
N ASP A 41 -5.86 -5.93 0.72
CA ASP A 41 -5.12 -4.77 1.24
C ASP A 41 -5.04 -3.62 0.23
N THR A 42 -4.73 -3.95 -1.01
CA THR A 42 -4.70 -2.98 -2.11
C THR A 42 -6.06 -2.30 -2.32
N LEU A 43 -7.14 -3.08 -2.32
CA LEU A 43 -8.50 -2.56 -2.48
C LEU A 43 -8.93 -1.71 -1.28
N LEU A 44 -8.54 -2.12 -0.08
CA LEU A 44 -8.83 -1.37 1.15
C LEU A 44 -8.17 0.00 1.13
N ILE A 45 -6.87 0.09 0.88
CA ILE A 45 -6.16 1.38 0.79
C ILE A 45 -6.77 2.22 -0.34
N TRP A 46 -6.94 1.64 -1.54
CA TRP A 46 -7.48 2.35 -2.68
C TRP A 46 -8.89 2.89 -2.42
N SER A 47 -9.76 2.11 -1.76
CA SER A 47 -11.13 2.55 -1.41
C SER A 47 -11.15 3.59 -0.28
N ALA A 48 -10.13 3.60 0.59
CA ALA A 48 -9.96 4.56 1.68
C ALA A 48 -9.52 5.94 1.19
N LEU A 49 -8.79 6.00 0.06
CA LEU A 49 -8.36 7.27 -0.52
C LEU A 49 -9.56 8.05 -1.10
N PRO A 50 -9.63 9.39 -0.91
CA PRO A 50 -10.57 10.24 -1.62
C PRO A 50 -10.43 10.15 -3.15
N ARG A 51 -11.49 10.45 -3.87
CA ARG A 51 -11.52 10.34 -5.33
C ARG A 51 -10.37 11.09 -6.05
N PRO A 52 -9.99 12.32 -5.68
CA PRO A 52 -8.85 13.00 -6.31
C PRO A 52 -7.55 12.24 -6.15
N LEU A 53 -7.26 11.69 -4.97
CA LEU A 53 -6.04 10.93 -4.70
C LEU A 53 -6.02 9.57 -5.40
N ARG A 54 -7.17 8.92 -5.56
CA ARG A 54 -7.23 7.62 -6.26
C ARG A 54 -6.83 7.69 -7.72
N GLY A 55 -7.13 8.81 -8.38
CA GLY A 55 -6.80 9.01 -9.80
C GLY A 55 -5.30 9.05 -10.06
N THR A 56 -4.54 9.50 -9.07
CA THR A 56 -3.10 9.76 -9.16
C THR A 56 -2.28 8.83 -8.24
N THR A 57 -2.89 7.77 -7.71
CA THR A 57 -2.21 6.80 -6.84
C THR A 57 -2.25 5.41 -7.43
N HIS A 58 -1.07 4.81 -7.59
CA HIS A 58 -0.86 3.53 -8.25
C HIS A 58 -0.47 2.47 -7.22
N PRO A 59 -1.34 1.49 -6.95
CA PRO A 59 -0.95 0.33 -6.18
C PRO A 59 0.07 -0.53 -6.94
N ILE A 60 1.01 -1.10 -6.21
CA ILE A 60 1.96 -2.07 -6.77
C ILE A 60 1.33 -3.46 -6.74
N ALA A 61 1.32 -4.12 -7.87
CA ALA A 61 0.76 -5.45 -8.01
C ALA A 61 1.78 -6.42 -8.63
N ALA A 62 1.83 -7.64 -8.10
CA ALA A 62 2.72 -8.67 -8.62
C ALA A 62 2.25 -9.18 -9.99
N ALA A 63 3.10 -9.09 -11.01
CA ALA A 63 2.79 -9.46 -12.39
C ALA A 63 2.47 -10.96 -12.55
N ASP A 64 3.11 -11.82 -11.76
CA ASP A 64 2.89 -13.26 -11.72
C ASP A 64 1.47 -13.66 -11.29
N TYR A 65 0.81 -12.84 -10.47
CA TYR A 65 -0.55 -13.05 -10.01
C TYR A 65 -1.58 -12.20 -10.79
N TRP A 66 -1.37 -10.89 -10.86
CA TRP A 66 -2.30 -9.95 -11.46
C TRP A 66 -2.19 -9.86 -12.98
N GLY A 67 -1.04 -10.24 -13.56
CA GLY A 67 -0.83 -10.30 -15.00
C GLY A 67 -1.53 -11.49 -15.68
N ARG A 68 -1.94 -12.50 -14.92
CA ARG A 68 -2.57 -13.72 -15.45
C ARG A 68 -4.09 -13.59 -15.53
N GLY A 69 -4.63 -13.84 -16.72
CA GLY A 69 -6.08 -13.83 -16.97
C GLY A 69 -6.64 -12.43 -17.27
N LYS A 70 -7.56 -12.35 -18.24
CA LYS A 70 -8.10 -11.09 -18.75
C LYS A 70 -8.80 -10.24 -17.68
N VAL A 71 -9.58 -10.89 -16.79
CA VAL A 71 -10.36 -10.19 -15.76
C VAL A 71 -9.46 -9.56 -14.69
N ARG A 72 -8.53 -10.33 -14.11
CA ARG A 72 -7.61 -9.82 -13.10
C ARG A 72 -6.76 -8.68 -13.63
N ARG A 73 -6.21 -8.87 -14.84
CA ARG A 73 -5.41 -7.84 -15.50
C ARG A 73 -6.22 -6.58 -15.77
N HIS A 74 -7.47 -6.71 -16.20
CA HIS A 74 -8.35 -5.56 -16.41
C HIS A 74 -8.61 -4.80 -15.11
N ILE A 75 -8.93 -5.52 -14.03
CA ILE A 75 -9.12 -4.91 -12.70
C ILE A 75 -7.85 -4.19 -12.25
N ALA A 76 -6.70 -4.85 -12.31
CA ALA A 76 -5.44 -4.23 -11.89
C ALA A 76 -5.13 -2.96 -12.68
N LEU A 77 -5.16 -3.02 -14.02
CA LEU A 77 -4.68 -1.93 -14.87
C LEU A 77 -5.73 -0.85 -15.12
N LYS A 78 -7.01 -1.20 -15.24
CA LYS A 78 -8.06 -0.25 -15.65
C LYS A 78 -8.92 0.27 -14.51
N VAL A 79 -9.03 -0.49 -13.42
CA VAL A 79 -9.84 -0.09 -12.28
C VAL A 79 -8.96 0.46 -11.15
N LEU A 80 -7.89 -0.26 -10.80
CA LEU A 80 -6.99 0.13 -9.72
C LEU A 80 -5.82 1.01 -10.20
N ASN A 81 -5.63 1.15 -11.51
CA ASN A 81 -4.48 1.84 -12.10
C ASN A 81 -3.14 1.31 -11.55
N ALA A 82 -3.05 -0.02 -11.34
CA ALA A 82 -1.93 -0.64 -10.67
C ALA A 82 -0.70 -0.76 -11.57
N VAL A 83 0.48 -0.61 -10.98
CA VAL A 83 1.76 -0.90 -11.64
C VAL A 83 2.10 -2.37 -11.43
N LEU A 84 2.27 -3.09 -12.53
CA LEU A 84 2.68 -4.49 -12.47
C LEU A 84 4.21 -4.58 -12.34
N VAL A 85 4.67 -5.25 -11.29
CA VAL A 85 6.09 -5.50 -11.03
C VAL A 85 6.37 -6.98 -11.12
N ASP A 86 7.34 -7.35 -11.95
CA ASP A 86 7.85 -8.70 -11.99
C ASP A 86 8.87 -8.91 -10.87
N ARG A 87 8.53 -9.80 -9.95
CA ARG A 87 9.39 -10.16 -8.81
C ARG A 87 10.58 -11.02 -9.20
N ALA A 88 10.50 -11.68 -10.37
CA ALA A 88 11.55 -12.52 -10.92
C ALA A 88 12.51 -11.73 -11.83
N THR A 89 12.35 -10.41 -11.94
CA THR A 89 13.24 -9.58 -12.78
C THR A 89 14.69 -9.81 -12.37
N GLN A 90 15.43 -10.49 -13.25
CA GLN A 90 16.87 -10.62 -13.14
C GLN A 90 17.50 -9.32 -13.65
N GLY A 91 18.39 -8.74 -12.87
CA GLY A 91 19.05 -7.50 -13.22
C GLY A 91 19.87 -6.93 -12.07
N PRO A 92 20.51 -5.78 -12.26
CA PRO A 92 21.23 -5.11 -11.20
C PRO A 92 20.28 -4.78 -10.02
N PRO A 93 20.82 -4.59 -8.81
CA PRO A 93 20.03 -4.20 -7.65
C PRO A 93 19.14 -2.99 -7.97
N GLY A 94 17.82 -3.12 -7.72
CA GLY A 94 16.86 -2.07 -8.00
C GLY A 94 16.24 -2.08 -9.40
N ALA A 95 16.57 -3.02 -10.30
CA ALA A 95 15.93 -3.13 -11.62
C ALA A 95 14.41 -3.32 -11.50
N ALA A 96 13.94 -4.06 -10.51
CA ALA A 96 12.52 -4.24 -10.23
C ALA A 96 11.79 -2.94 -9.82
N LEU A 97 12.51 -1.88 -9.45
CA LEU A 97 11.95 -0.58 -9.11
C LEU A 97 11.74 0.34 -10.33
N ALA A 98 12.24 -0.02 -11.51
CA ALA A 98 12.14 0.83 -12.70
C ALA A 98 10.71 1.29 -13.03
N PRO A 99 9.67 0.43 -12.99
CA PRO A 99 8.29 0.87 -13.21
C PRO A 99 7.80 1.87 -12.16
N LEU A 100 8.27 1.75 -10.91
CA LEU A 100 7.88 2.63 -9.80
C LEU A 100 8.53 4.00 -9.93
N ARG A 101 9.78 4.03 -10.37
CA ARG A 101 10.51 5.28 -10.70
C ARG A 101 9.77 6.07 -11.78
N GLY A 102 9.27 5.38 -12.81
CA GLY A 102 8.48 6.02 -13.87
C GLY A 102 7.27 6.75 -13.32
N VAL A 103 6.48 6.07 -12.48
CA VAL A 103 5.30 6.67 -11.83
C VAL A 103 5.67 7.89 -10.98
N LEU A 104 6.71 7.77 -10.16
CA LEU A 104 7.15 8.89 -9.31
C LEU A 104 7.71 10.05 -10.14
N ALA A 105 8.40 9.79 -11.24
CA ALA A 105 8.91 10.82 -12.14
C ALA A 105 7.80 11.59 -12.88
N GLU A 106 6.63 10.96 -13.06
CA GLU A 106 5.42 11.59 -13.62
C GLU A 106 4.63 12.41 -12.57
N GLY A 107 5.12 12.52 -11.33
CA GLY A 107 4.45 13.25 -10.25
C GLY A 107 3.31 12.46 -9.59
N GLU A 108 3.15 11.19 -9.93
CA GLU A 108 2.11 10.31 -9.42
C GLU A 108 2.53 9.63 -8.10
N SER A 109 1.57 9.08 -7.37
CA SER A 109 1.77 8.47 -6.05
C SER A 109 1.77 6.95 -6.11
N LEU A 110 2.32 6.28 -5.09
CA LEU A 110 2.38 4.82 -5.00
C LEU A 110 1.74 4.28 -3.73
N VAL A 111 1.19 3.06 -3.81
CA VAL A 111 0.93 2.20 -2.64
C VAL A 111 1.90 1.04 -2.68
N LEU A 112 2.74 0.94 -1.66
CA LEU A 112 3.82 -0.04 -1.54
C LEU A 112 3.62 -0.91 -0.30
N PHE A 113 3.85 -2.22 -0.44
CA PHE A 113 3.96 -3.17 0.68
C PHE A 113 5.43 -3.59 0.83
N PRO A 114 6.21 -2.91 1.71
CA PRO A 114 7.66 -3.10 1.75
C PRO A 114 8.10 -4.49 2.25
N GLU A 115 7.22 -5.24 2.90
CA GLU A 115 7.47 -6.65 3.26
C GLU A 115 7.70 -7.53 2.02
N GLY A 116 7.09 -7.18 0.89
CA GLY A 116 7.19 -7.90 -0.38
C GLY A 116 6.47 -9.24 -0.42
N THR A 117 5.97 -9.72 0.71
CA THR A 117 5.13 -10.92 0.86
C THR A 117 4.07 -10.65 1.91
N ARG A 118 3.00 -11.43 1.92
CA ARG A 118 1.97 -11.32 2.96
C ARG A 118 2.45 -11.97 4.25
N GLY A 119 2.41 -11.22 5.34
CA GLY A 119 2.61 -11.70 6.69
C GLY A 119 1.37 -12.39 7.26
N THR A 120 1.54 -13.05 8.40
CA THR A 120 0.47 -13.65 9.20
C THR A 120 0.32 -12.96 10.55
N GLU A 121 1.30 -12.14 10.89
CA GLU A 121 1.38 -11.42 12.15
C GLU A 121 0.55 -10.13 12.12
N HIS A 122 0.16 -9.66 13.30
CA HIS A 122 -0.56 -8.40 13.47
C HIS A 122 0.34 -7.19 13.16
N LEU A 123 1.62 -7.26 13.50
CA LEU A 123 2.61 -6.23 13.21
C LEU A 123 3.36 -6.54 11.91
N PRO A 124 3.84 -5.50 11.20
CA PRO A 124 4.57 -5.68 9.96
C PRO A 124 5.89 -6.43 10.17
N GLY A 125 6.18 -7.36 9.25
CA GLY A 125 7.47 -8.03 9.15
C GLY A 125 8.60 -7.09 8.69
N PRO A 126 9.83 -7.62 8.52
CA PRO A 126 10.97 -6.83 8.04
C PRO A 126 10.72 -6.20 6.67
N PHE A 127 11.11 -4.94 6.51
CA PHE A 127 10.97 -4.21 5.26
C PHE A 127 12.16 -4.43 4.33
N LYS A 128 11.87 -4.60 3.03
CA LYS A 128 12.86 -4.67 1.96
C LYS A 128 13.35 -3.28 1.56
N SER A 129 14.54 -3.22 0.97
CA SER A 129 15.26 -1.99 0.62
C SER A 129 14.57 -1.10 -0.42
N GLY A 130 13.52 -1.56 -1.10
CA GLY A 130 12.85 -0.78 -2.15
C GLY A 130 12.34 0.57 -1.67
N LEU A 131 11.72 0.63 -0.48
CA LEU A 131 11.24 1.87 0.12
C LEU A 131 12.40 2.87 0.37
N TYR A 132 13.54 2.37 0.88
CA TYR A 132 14.72 3.20 1.10
C TYR A 132 15.22 3.81 -0.20
N TRP A 133 15.44 3.01 -1.25
CA TRP A 133 15.96 3.52 -2.52
C TRP A 133 15.04 4.54 -3.16
N LEU A 134 13.73 4.28 -3.19
CA LEU A 134 12.76 5.27 -3.71
C LEU A 134 12.77 6.55 -2.89
N SER A 135 12.90 6.47 -1.57
CA SER A 135 12.98 7.66 -0.72
C SER A 135 14.26 8.49 -0.93
N GLN A 136 15.36 7.86 -1.34
CA GLN A 136 16.61 8.57 -1.66
C GLN A 136 16.54 9.25 -3.03
N GLU A 137 15.93 8.57 -4.01
CA GLU A 137 15.83 9.06 -5.38
C GLU A 137 14.77 10.17 -5.54
N PHE A 138 13.72 10.15 -4.71
CA PHE A 138 12.60 11.10 -4.75
C PHE A 138 12.41 11.78 -3.38
N PRO A 139 13.34 12.68 -3.01
CA PRO A 139 13.35 13.30 -1.69
C PRO A 139 12.14 14.17 -1.36
N GLU A 140 11.47 14.73 -2.33
CA GLU A 140 10.26 15.58 -2.15
C GLU A 140 8.99 14.78 -1.94
N VAL A 141 9.00 13.48 -2.25
CA VAL A 141 7.81 12.63 -2.10
C VAL A 141 7.57 12.32 -0.63
N GLU A 142 6.35 12.60 -0.15
CA GLU A 142 5.96 12.30 1.23
C GLU A 142 5.82 10.80 1.43
N LEU A 143 6.42 10.29 2.51
CA LEU A 143 6.33 8.88 2.91
C LEU A 143 5.26 8.74 3.99
N ILE A 144 4.11 8.13 3.68
CA ILE A 144 2.97 8.00 4.57
C ILE A 144 2.89 6.57 5.12
N PRO A 145 3.24 6.33 6.40
CA PRO A 145 3.01 5.04 7.03
C PRO A 145 1.51 4.78 7.08
N THR A 146 1.13 3.59 6.65
CA THR A 146 -0.27 3.18 6.55
C THR A 146 -0.43 1.84 7.25
N TYR A 147 -1.44 1.71 8.10
CA TYR A 147 -1.73 0.47 8.79
C TYR A 147 -3.11 -0.06 8.40
N LEU A 148 -3.14 -1.34 8.09
CA LEU A 148 -4.35 -2.09 7.79
C LEU A 148 -4.69 -3.00 8.97
N ASP A 149 -5.82 -2.72 9.60
CA ASP A 149 -6.33 -3.52 10.70
C ASP A 149 -7.35 -4.55 10.22
N ASN A 150 -7.22 -5.79 10.72
CA ASN A 150 -8.13 -6.91 10.47
C ASN A 150 -8.31 -7.46 9.03
N PRO A 151 -7.50 -7.14 8.00
CA PRO A 151 -7.78 -7.64 6.65
C PRO A 151 -7.69 -9.17 6.53
N SER A 152 -6.80 -9.81 7.29
CA SER A 152 -6.66 -11.28 7.33
C SER A 152 -7.85 -11.98 8.00
N ARG A 153 -8.50 -11.31 8.96
CA ARG A 153 -9.71 -11.81 9.64
C ARG A 153 -10.96 -11.67 8.77
N ALA A 154 -11.03 -10.60 7.98
CA ALA A 154 -12.12 -10.39 7.04
C ALA A 154 -12.09 -11.37 5.87
N PHE A 155 -10.90 -11.85 5.47
CA PHE A 155 -10.74 -12.84 4.41
C PHE A 155 -9.67 -13.87 4.78
N PRO A 156 -10.02 -14.88 5.64
CA PRO A 156 -9.09 -15.91 6.05
C PRO A 156 -8.59 -16.75 4.88
N LYS A 157 -7.38 -17.28 4.97
CA LYS A 157 -6.82 -18.19 3.96
C LYS A 157 -7.74 -19.40 3.78
N GLY A 158 -8.11 -19.70 2.52
CA GLY A 158 -8.93 -20.87 2.18
C GLY A 158 -10.44 -20.64 2.23
N THR A 159 -10.91 -19.43 2.55
CA THR A 159 -12.33 -19.08 2.46
C THR A 159 -12.65 -18.38 1.16
N PHE A 160 -13.85 -18.65 0.61
CA PHE A 160 -14.36 -17.98 -0.58
C PHE A 160 -15.32 -16.82 -0.27
N LEU A 161 -15.78 -16.76 0.98
CA LEU A 161 -16.70 -15.71 1.44
C LEU A 161 -16.00 -14.83 2.47
N PRO A 162 -16.07 -13.48 2.31
CA PRO A 162 -15.58 -12.58 3.34
C PRO A 162 -16.45 -12.65 4.58
N VAL A 163 -15.82 -12.60 5.74
CA VAL A 163 -16.49 -12.41 7.02
C VAL A 163 -16.71 -10.90 7.20
N PRO A 164 -17.92 -10.42 7.52
CA PRO A 164 -18.19 -9.00 7.73
C PRO A 164 -17.54 -8.50 9.03
N ILE A 165 -16.23 -8.26 8.96
CA ILE A 165 -15.44 -7.69 10.04
C ILE A 165 -14.99 -6.30 9.59
N SER A 166 -15.19 -5.29 10.43
CA SER A 166 -14.74 -3.94 10.16
C SER A 166 -13.22 -3.90 9.99
N CYS A 167 -12.78 -3.52 8.79
CA CYS A 167 -11.37 -3.22 8.53
C CYS A 167 -11.16 -1.72 8.63
N THR A 168 -10.04 -1.32 9.23
CA THR A 168 -9.67 0.08 9.34
C THR A 168 -8.37 0.33 8.58
N VAL A 169 -8.32 1.43 7.82
CA VAL A 169 -7.11 1.94 7.18
C VAL A 169 -6.69 3.20 7.92
N ARG A 170 -5.52 3.18 8.54
CA ARG A 170 -4.96 4.31 9.29
C ARG A 170 -3.79 4.91 8.53
N PHE A 171 -3.85 6.21 8.22
CA PHE A 171 -2.77 6.97 7.59
C PHE A 171 -2.08 7.81 8.64
N GLY A 172 -0.80 7.52 8.91
CA GLY A 172 0.01 8.21 9.92
C GLY A 172 0.67 9.49 9.41
N ALA A 173 1.37 10.19 10.31
CA ALA A 173 2.13 11.36 9.95
C ALA A 173 3.25 11.05 8.95
N PRO A 174 3.60 11.98 8.04
CA PRO A 174 4.69 11.78 7.10
C PRO A 174 6.00 11.42 7.80
N LEU A 175 6.63 10.34 7.34
CA LEU A 175 7.92 9.91 7.85
C LEU A 175 9.02 10.79 7.26
N LEU A 176 9.57 11.68 8.06
CA LEU A 176 10.65 12.55 7.65
C LEU A 176 11.95 11.74 7.49
N ARG A 177 12.68 12.00 6.40
CA ARG A 177 14.02 11.44 6.21
C ARG A 177 15.03 12.18 7.11
N ARG A 178 16.05 11.45 7.54
CA ARG A 178 17.15 12.00 8.32
C ARG A 178 18.42 12.03 7.44
N PRO A 179 19.12 13.15 7.33
CA PRO A 179 20.37 13.20 6.58
C PRO A 179 21.36 12.16 7.11
N GLY A 180 22.00 11.42 6.20
CA GLY A 180 22.99 10.40 6.58
C GLY A 180 22.44 9.16 7.29
N GLU A 181 21.11 8.96 7.30
CA GLU A 181 20.51 7.79 7.95
C GLU A 181 20.83 6.52 7.16
N GLU A 182 21.43 5.55 7.84
CA GLU A 182 21.74 4.24 7.29
C GLU A 182 20.45 3.49 6.89
N LYS A 183 20.57 2.67 5.84
CA LYS A 183 19.44 1.96 5.23
C LYS A 183 18.66 1.12 6.25
N GLU A 184 19.36 0.37 7.05
CA GLU A 184 18.77 -0.52 8.06
C GLU A 184 18.01 0.26 9.13
N ALA A 185 18.58 1.37 9.60
CA ALA A 185 17.95 2.25 10.59
C ALA A 185 16.69 2.91 10.03
N PHE A 186 16.73 3.38 8.79
CA PHE A 186 15.57 3.93 8.09
C PHE A 186 14.44 2.90 7.96
N LEU A 187 14.75 1.68 7.51
CA LEU A 187 13.74 0.64 7.30
C LEU A 187 13.10 0.19 8.61
N GLU A 188 13.88 0.10 9.69
CA GLU A 188 13.35 -0.24 11.00
C GLU A 188 12.45 0.88 11.53
N ARG A 189 12.84 2.14 11.37
CA ARG A 189 12.01 3.29 11.76
C ARG A 189 10.73 3.38 10.93
N ALA A 190 10.80 3.07 9.64
CA ALA A 190 9.62 3.00 8.77
C ALA A 190 8.68 1.87 9.22
N ARG A 191 9.22 0.69 9.54
CA ARG A 191 8.46 -0.44 10.07
C ARG A 191 7.78 -0.10 11.40
N ALA A 192 8.53 0.52 12.32
CA ALA A 192 8.01 0.96 13.60
C ALA A 192 6.90 2.01 13.47
N ALA A 193 7.01 2.93 12.49
CA ALA A 193 5.98 3.93 12.21
C ALA A 193 4.65 3.29 11.76
N VAL A 194 4.70 2.23 10.96
CA VAL A 194 3.49 1.46 10.61
C VAL A 194 2.96 0.71 11.82
N GLY A 195 3.85 0.06 12.59
CA GLY A 195 3.48 -0.69 13.80
C GLY A 195 2.83 0.17 14.89
N ALA A 196 3.28 1.42 15.04
CA ALA A 196 2.71 2.36 16.01
C ALA A 196 1.23 2.65 15.75
N LEU A 197 0.79 2.64 14.48
CA LEU A 197 -0.60 2.83 14.10
C LEU A 197 -1.51 1.63 14.48
N ALA A 198 -0.93 0.47 14.80
CA ALA A 198 -1.68 -0.70 15.25
C ALA A 198 -2.28 -0.49 16.66
N SER A 199 -1.59 0.26 17.48
CA SER A 199 -1.86 0.42 18.91
C SER A 199 -2.71 1.65 19.26
N ASP A 200 -3.06 2.47 18.27
CA ASP A 200 -3.83 3.70 18.51
C ASP A 200 -5.32 3.34 18.70
N PRO A 201 -5.84 3.25 19.94
CA PRO A 201 -7.26 3.10 20.16
C PRO A 201 -7.93 4.40 19.73
N VAL A 202 -8.94 4.27 18.91
CA VAL A 202 -9.88 5.38 18.67
C VAL A 202 -10.52 5.74 20.00
N LEU A 203 -10.16 6.90 20.57
CA LEU A 203 -10.91 7.55 21.63
C LEU A 203 -12.26 8.05 21.08
#